data_de723b307905e48e2977eca067543371
#
_entry.id   de723b307905e48e2977eca067543371
#
_cell.length_a   1.000
_cell.length_b   1.000
_cell.length_c   1.000
_cell.angle_alpha   90.00
_cell.angle_beta   90.00
_cell.angle_gamma   90.00
#
_symmetry.space_group_name_H-M   'P 1'
#
loop_
_entity.id
_entity.type
_entity.pdbx_description
1 polymer ?
#
loop_
_entity_poly.entity_id
_entity_poly.type
_entity_poly.pdbx_seq_one_letter_code
_entity_poly.pdbx_strand_id
1 'polypeptide(L)'
;PFNLRNQVIYYAGPCPAKPGDAIGSCGPTTSYRMDAYAPMLCDLGLIGMIGKGQRGENVIEAIRRNGGVYFAATGGAGALIASCVTSARVIAFEDLGTEAIRELTVCRLPLIVAIDAVGGNLYETGPQAYRR
;
A
#
# COMPACT_ATOMS: atom_id res chain seq x y z
N PRO A 1 -10.87 -7.73 -14.96
CA PRO A 1 -9.72 -7.79 -15.85
C PRO A 1 -8.43 -8.26 -15.17
N PHE A 2 -8.29 -8.12 -13.84
CA PHE A 2 -7.12 -8.66 -13.14
C PHE A 2 -7.55 -9.35 -11.85
N ASN A 3 -6.75 -10.35 -11.44
CA ASN A 3 -7.03 -11.16 -10.26
C ASN A 3 -6.32 -10.58 -9.04
N LEU A 4 -7.09 -10.31 -7.98
CA LEU A 4 -6.56 -9.77 -6.72
C LEU A 4 -5.86 -10.83 -5.85
N ARG A 5 -6.07 -12.11 -6.12
CA ARG A 5 -5.53 -13.19 -5.28
C ARG A 5 -4.01 -13.10 -5.22
N ASN A 6 -3.47 -13.08 -4.01
CA ASN A 6 -2.03 -13.01 -3.72
C ASN A 6 -1.37 -11.72 -4.22
N GLN A 7 -2.14 -10.66 -4.41
CA GLN A 7 -1.60 -9.37 -4.84
C GLN A 7 -1.39 -8.43 -3.65
N VAL A 8 -0.57 -7.41 -3.88
CA VAL A 8 -0.31 -6.34 -2.93
C VAL A 8 -0.69 -5.02 -3.61
N ILE A 9 -1.46 -4.18 -2.92
CA ILE A 9 -1.85 -2.86 -3.43
C ILE A 9 -1.07 -1.78 -2.69
N TYR A 10 -0.53 -0.83 -3.43
CA TYR A 10 0.09 0.38 -2.90
C TYR A 10 -0.85 1.56 -3.10
N TYR A 11 -1.25 2.18 -2.00
CA TYR A 11 -2.07 3.39 -2.04
C TYR A 11 -1.15 4.60 -2.24
N ALA A 12 -1.10 5.07 -3.48
CA ALA A 12 -0.18 6.14 -3.87
C ALA A 12 -0.83 7.07 -4.88
N GLY A 13 -0.32 8.30 -4.95
CA GLY A 13 -0.67 9.25 -5.99
C GLY A 13 0.59 9.65 -6.74
N PRO A 14 1.02 8.86 -7.73
CA PRO A 14 2.27 9.16 -8.42
C PRO A 14 2.15 10.41 -9.29
N CYS A 15 3.23 11.17 -9.34
CA CYS A 15 3.37 12.26 -10.31
C CYS A 15 3.69 11.66 -11.70
N PRO A 16 3.40 12.38 -12.79
CA PRO A 16 3.80 11.92 -14.11
C PRO A 16 5.30 11.67 -14.19
N ALA A 17 5.68 10.63 -14.92
CA ALA A 17 7.08 10.27 -15.11
C ALA A 17 7.78 11.28 -15.99
N LYS A 18 9.05 11.57 -15.66
CA LYS A 18 9.92 12.30 -16.55
C LYS A 18 10.41 11.36 -17.65
N PRO A 19 10.84 11.88 -18.81
CA PRO A 19 11.42 11.03 -19.86
C PRO A 19 12.53 10.14 -19.31
N GLY A 20 12.44 8.86 -19.58
CA GLY A 20 13.42 7.87 -19.11
C GLY A 20 13.12 7.25 -17.76
N ASP A 21 12.16 7.79 -17.00
CA ASP A 21 11.78 7.26 -15.71
C ASP A 21 10.54 6.35 -15.84
N ALA A 22 10.48 5.29 -15.02
CA ALA A 22 9.32 4.40 -14.98
C ALA A 22 8.10 5.10 -14.38
N ILE A 23 8.32 5.95 -13.37
CA ILE A 23 7.25 6.65 -12.66
C ILE A 23 7.82 7.95 -12.08
N GLY A 24 6.96 8.92 -11.82
CA GLY A 24 7.33 10.13 -11.09
C GLY A 24 7.36 9.87 -9.59
N SER A 25 7.51 10.93 -8.79
CA SER A 25 7.46 10.80 -7.34
C SER A 25 6.21 10.04 -6.92
N CYS A 26 6.36 9.05 -6.03
CA CYS A 26 5.32 8.07 -5.72
C CYS A 26 5.21 7.87 -4.19
N GLY A 27 4.82 8.93 -3.49
CA GLY A 27 4.64 8.86 -2.04
C GLY A 27 3.38 8.11 -1.64
N PRO A 28 3.35 7.54 -0.44
CA PRO A 28 2.16 6.87 0.07
C PRO A 28 1.06 7.88 0.38
N THR A 29 -0.18 7.50 0.08
CA THR A 29 -1.36 8.27 0.51
C THR A 29 -1.94 7.65 1.78
N THR A 30 -2.78 8.44 2.48
CA THR A 30 -3.44 7.97 3.69
C THR A 30 -4.38 6.81 3.35
N SER A 31 -4.15 5.67 3.99
CA SER A 31 -4.88 4.44 3.70
C SER A 31 -6.30 4.41 4.28
N TYR A 32 -6.55 5.17 5.34
CA TYR A 32 -7.82 5.16 6.06
C TYR A 32 -9.04 5.36 5.15
N ARG A 33 -8.91 6.18 4.10
CA ARG A 33 -10.00 6.42 3.15
C ARG A 33 -10.46 5.17 2.42
N MET A 34 -9.63 4.14 2.36
CA MET A 34 -9.97 2.88 1.69
C MET A 34 -10.55 1.84 2.64
N ASP A 35 -10.69 2.17 3.94
CA ASP A 35 -11.12 1.19 4.94
C ASP A 35 -12.54 0.67 4.72
N ALA A 36 -13.38 1.42 4.02
CA ALA A 36 -14.73 0.95 3.65
C ALA A 36 -14.69 -0.20 2.64
N TYR A 37 -13.63 -0.32 1.85
CA TYR A 37 -13.53 -1.28 0.75
C TYR A 37 -12.49 -2.37 1.00
N ALA A 38 -11.48 -2.08 1.81
CA ALA A 38 -10.35 -2.98 2.01
C ALA A 38 -10.72 -4.37 2.52
N PRO A 39 -11.67 -4.54 3.48
CA PRO A 39 -12.05 -5.88 3.92
C PRO A 39 -12.56 -6.77 2.80
N MET A 40 -13.37 -6.23 1.90
CA MET A 40 -13.87 -6.97 0.75
C MET A 40 -12.72 -7.43 -0.16
N LEU A 41 -11.76 -6.54 -0.41
CA LEU A 41 -10.60 -6.89 -1.23
C LEU A 41 -9.74 -7.97 -0.59
N CYS A 42 -9.55 -7.91 0.74
CA CYS A 42 -8.85 -8.96 1.47
C CYS A 42 -9.58 -10.30 1.36
N ASP A 43 -10.90 -10.29 1.45
CA ASP A 43 -11.71 -11.50 1.32
C ASP A 43 -11.67 -12.07 -0.10
N LEU A 44 -11.37 -11.24 -1.11
CA LEU A 44 -11.17 -11.67 -2.48
C LEU A 44 -9.75 -12.19 -2.77
N GLY A 45 -8.88 -12.18 -1.77
CA GLY A 45 -7.55 -12.75 -1.88
C GLY A 45 -6.38 -11.77 -1.86
N LEU A 46 -6.65 -10.47 -1.71
CA LEU A 46 -5.58 -9.47 -1.55
C LEU A 46 -4.82 -9.78 -0.26
N ILE A 47 -3.51 -9.98 -0.34
CA ILE A 47 -2.70 -10.38 0.82
C ILE A 47 -1.92 -9.24 1.45
N GLY A 48 -1.75 -8.14 0.75
CA GLY A 48 -0.96 -7.03 1.29
C GLY A 48 -1.46 -5.68 0.84
N MET A 49 -1.22 -4.70 1.68
CA MET A 49 -1.53 -3.30 1.39
C MET A 49 -0.36 -2.46 1.86
N ILE A 50 -0.02 -1.44 1.09
CA ILE A 50 1.05 -0.50 1.41
C ILE A 50 0.45 0.90 1.42
N GLY A 51 0.70 1.66 2.47
CA GLY A 51 0.20 3.02 2.57
C GLY A 51 0.78 3.73 3.77
N LYS A 52 0.06 4.68 4.31
CA LYS A 52 0.46 5.36 5.55
C LYS A 52 -0.75 5.58 6.45
N GLY A 53 -0.47 5.68 7.74
CA GLY A 53 -1.49 5.98 8.73
C GLY A 53 -2.20 4.75 9.27
N GLN A 54 -3.02 4.97 10.28
CA GLN A 54 -3.77 3.92 10.95
C GLN A 54 -4.87 3.37 10.07
N ARG A 55 -5.32 2.16 10.39
CA ARG A 55 -6.46 1.52 9.75
C ARG A 55 -7.55 1.26 10.77
N GLY A 56 -8.79 1.13 10.32
CA GLY A 56 -9.92 0.80 11.18
C GLY A 56 -9.92 -0.66 11.65
N GLU A 57 -10.68 -0.95 12.70
CA GLU A 57 -10.79 -2.31 13.25
C GLU A 57 -11.28 -3.32 12.22
N ASN A 58 -12.17 -2.90 11.30
CA ASN A 58 -12.66 -3.76 10.24
C ASN A 58 -11.55 -4.24 9.32
N VAL A 59 -10.56 -3.39 9.05
CA VAL A 59 -9.41 -3.75 8.21
C VAL A 59 -8.47 -4.68 8.96
N ILE A 60 -8.19 -4.39 10.23
CA ILE A 60 -7.33 -5.23 11.09
C ILE A 60 -7.92 -6.65 11.16
N GLU A 61 -9.23 -6.77 11.37
CA GLU A 61 -9.89 -8.06 11.41
C GLU A 61 -9.80 -8.79 10.07
N ALA A 62 -9.98 -8.08 8.95
CA ALA A 62 -9.87 -8.67 7.62
C ALA A 62 -8.45 -9.18 7.34
N ILE A 63 -7.42 -8.44 7.75
CA ILE A 63 -6.03 -8.85 7.62
C ILE A 63 -5.79 -10.13 8.42
N ARG A 64 -6.23 -10.18 9.65
CA ARG A 64 -6.08 -11.36 10.52
C ARG A 64 -6.82 -12.57 9.95
N ARG A 65 -8.07 -12.36 9.52
CA ARG A 65 -8.93 -13.42 8.97
C ARG A 65 -8.32 -14.05 7.70
N ASN A 66 -7.67 -13.25 6.88
CA ASN A 66 -7.16 -13.66 5.58
C ASN A 66 -5.64 -13.93 5.57
N GLY A 67 -4.96 -13.77 6.70
CA GLY A 67 -3.52 -13.98 6.77
C GLY A 67 -2.72 -12.95 6.00
N GLY A 68 -3.24 -11.73 5.88
CA GLY A 68 -2.60 -10.66 5.12
C GLY A 68 -1.63 -9.82 5.95
N VAL A 69 -1.23 -8.68 5.39
CA VAL A 69 -0.29 -7.76 6.03
C VAL A 69 -0.55 -6.33 5.53
N TYR A 70 -0.34 -5.36 6.40
CA TYR A 70 -0.32 -3.94 6.03
C TYR A 70 1.07 -3.39 6.30
N PHE A 71 1.69 -2.84 5.25
CA PHE A 71 3.00 -2.21 5.32
C PHE A 71 2.82 -0.70 5.35
N ALA A 72 3.59 -0.02 6.22
CA ALA A 72 3.67 1.43 6.20
C ALA A 72 4.89 1.87 5.39
N ALA A 73 4.68 2.83 4.49
CA ALA A 73 5.74 3.52 3.79
C ALA A 73 5.89 4.91 4.39
N THR A 74 7.12 5.44 4.37
CA THR A 74 7.39 6.75 4.96
C THR A 74 6.82 7.87 4.08
N GLY A 75 6.01 8.73 4.67
CA GLY A 75 5.52 9.93 3.98
C GLY A 75 6.68 10.87 3.65
N GLY A 76 6.59 11.57 2.54
CA GLY A 76 7.64 12.46 2.07
C GLY A 76 8.80 11.76 1.35
N ALA A 77 8.78 10.44 1.26
CA ALA A 77 9.83 9.65 0.61
C ALA A 77 9.49 9.30 -0.85
N GLY A 78 8.62 10.08 -1.51
CA GLY A 78 8.12 9.75 -2.83
C GLY A 78 9.20 9.58 -3.89
N ALA A 79 10.25 10.40 -3.85
CA ALA A 79 11.35 10.28 -4.80
C ALA A 79 12.18 9.01 -4.55
N LEU A 80 12.43 8.67 -3.28
CA LEU A 80 13.14 7.44 -2.92
C LEU A 80 12.34 6.21 -3.35
N ILE A 81 11.04 6.20 -3.08
CA ILE A 81 10.16 5.10 -3.47
C ILE A 81 10.14 4.96 -4.99
N ALA A 82 10.05 6.08 -5.72
CA ALA A 82 10.08 6.06 -7.17
C ALA A 82 11.36 5.43 -7.71
N SER A 83 12.50 5.65 -7.04
CA SER A 83 13.76 5.04 -7.44
C SER A 83 13.77 3.51 -7.30
N CYS A 84 12.88 2.96 -6.49
CA CYS A 84 12.73 1.52 -6.31
C CYS A 84 11.82 0.88 -7.37
N VAL A 85 11.09 1.68 -8.16
CA VAL A 85 10.20 1.20 -9.20
C VAL A 85 10.99 1.05 -10.50
N THR A 86 11.13 -0.17 -10.97
CA THR A 86 11.89 -0.46 -12.19
C THR A 86 11.03 -0.44 -13.43
N SER A 87 9.74 -0.71 -13.31
CA SER A 87 8.80 -0.56 -14.43
C SER A 87 7.40 -0.31 -13.90
N ALA A 88 6.56 0.30 -14.74
CA ALA A 88 5.17 0.58 -14.42
C ALA A 88 4.34 0.49 -15.70
N ARG A 89 3.15 -0.12 -15.58
CA ARG A 89 2.19 -0.12 -16.70
C ARG A 89 0.78 0.06 -16.15
N VAL A 90 -0.05 0.77 -16.89
CA VAL A 90 -1.46 0.94 -16.55
C VAL A 90 -2.22 -0.34 -16.91
N ILE A 91 -2.98 -0.89 -15.96
CA ILE A 91 -3.77 -2.11 -16.17
C ILE A 91 -5.27 -1.86 -16.11
N ALA A 92 -5.72 -0.73 -15.59
CA ALA A 92 -7.13 -0.36 -15.54
C ALA A 92 -7.30 1.14 -15.36
N PHE A 93 -8.43 1.67 -15.82
CA PHE A 93 -8.81 3.07 -15.66
C PHE A 93 -7.79 4.06 -16.24
N GLU A 94 -7.26 3.75 -17.43
CA GLU A 94 -6.23 4.56 -18.09
C GLU A 94 -6.65 6.03 -18.25
N ASP A 95 -7.92 6.28 -18.48
CA ASP A 95 -8.49 7.62 -18.64
C ASP A 95 -8.43 8.48 -17.39
N LEU A 96 -8.17 7.87 -16.22
CA LEU A 96 -8.09 8.61 -14.95
C LEU A 96 -6.69 9.17 -14.66
N GLY A 97 -5.71 8.96 -15.55
CA GLY A 97 -4.37 9.51 -15.38
C GLY A 97 -3.69 8.99 -14.11
N THR A 98 -3.37 9.89 -13.16
CA THR A 98 -2.69 9.49 -11.92
C THR A 98 -3.56 8.63 -11.01
N GLU A 99 -4.87 8.62 -11.22
CA GLU A 99 -5.81 7.78 -10.47
C GLU A 99 -5.98 6.39 -11.09
N ALA A 100 -5.30 6.10 -12.18
CA ALA A 100 -5.35 4.79 -12.82
C ALA A 100 -4.72 3.72 -11.94
N ILE A 101 -5.12 2.46 -12.17
CA ILE A 101 -4.48 1.31 -11.52
C ILE A 101 -3.28 0.89 -12.37
N ARG A 102 -2.13 0.80 -11.73
CA ARG A 102 -0.88 0.44 -12.38
C ARG A 102 -0.28 -0.81 -11.74
N GLU A 103 0.38 -1.60 -12.56
CA GLU A 103 1.24 -2.67 -12.08
C GLU A 103 2.67 -2.12 -12.00
N LEU A 104 3.26 -2.21 -10.81
CA LEU A 104 4.62 -1.73 -10.56
C LEU A 104 5.54 -2.92 -10.31
N THR A 105 6.71 -2.90 -10.95
CA THR A 105 7.80 -3.79 -10.58
C THR A 105 8.74 -2.99 -9.70
N VAL A 106 9.02 -3.52 -8.50
CA VAL A 106 9.82 -2.81 -7.50
C VAL A 106 11.03 -3.64 -7.10
N CYS A 107 12.07 -2.94 -6.66
CA CYS A 107 13.30 -3.56 -6.17
C CYS A 107 13.72 -2.85 -4.89
N ARG A 108 13.86 -3.61 -3.80
CA ARG A 108 14.32 -3.11 -2.50
C ARG A 108 13.50 -1.96 -1.95
N LEU A 109 12.17 -2.03 -2.10
CA LEU A 109 11.27 -1.03 -1.54
C LEU A 109 11.27 -1.13 -0.02
N PRO A 110 11.70 -0.09 0.71
CA PRO A 110 11.73 -0.13 2.18
C PRO A 110 10.34 0.05 2.76
N LEU A 111 9.91 -0.91 3.57
CA LEU A 111 8.59 -0.91 4.21
C LEU A 111 8.71 -1.38 5.65
N ILE A 112 7.75 -0.95 6.49
CA ILE A 112 7.62 -1.40 7.85
C ILE A 112 6.31 -2.18 7.96
N VAL A 113 6.35 -3.37 8.56
CA VAL A 113 5.12 -4.12 8.85
C VAL A 113 4.39 -3.39 9.98
N ALA A 114 3.26 -2.80 9.66
CA ALA A 114 2.45 -2.05 10.62
C ALA A 114 1.37 -2.91 11.25
N ILE A 115 0.74 -3.80 10.48
CA ILE A 115 -0.27 -4.73 10.96
C ILE A 115 0.07 -6.10 10.37
N ASP A 116 0.22 -7.10 11.23
CA ASP A 116 0.55 -8.45 10.79
C ASP A 116 -0.66 -9.40 10.81
N ALA A 117 -0.44 -10.62 10.34
CA ALA A 117 -1.50 -11.60 10.15
C ALA A 117 -2.08 -12.15 11.46
N VAL A 118 -1.44 -11.91 12.60
CA VAL A 118 -1.91 -12.34 13.92
C VAL A 118 -2.53 -11.19 14.73
N GLY A 119 -2.74 -10.04 14.09
CA GLY A 119 -3.43 -8.92 14.69
C GLY A 119 -2.51 -7.93 15.41
N GLY A 120 -1.19 -8.09 15.32
CA GLY A 120 -0.25 -7.10 15.84
C GLY A 120 -0.41 -5.78 15.09
N ASN A 121 -0.40 -4.66 15.82
CA ASN A 121 -0.60 -3.34 15.25
C ASN A 121 0.42 -2.38 15.83
N LEU A 122 1.39 -1.96 15.00
CA LEU A 122 2.48 -1.09 15.43
C LEU A 122 1.96 0.28 15.93
N TYR A 123 0.83 0.75 15.40
CA TYR A 123 0.24 2.03 15.84
C TYR A 123 -0.26 1.97 17.28
N GLU A 124 -0.54 0.78 17.80
CA GLU A 124 -0.91 0.56 19.17
C GLU A 124 0.31 0.21 20.04
N THR A 125 1.13 -0.74 19.57
CA THR A 125 2.26 -1.26 20.34
C THR A 125 3.47 -0.32 20.35
N GLY A 126 3.71 0.41 19.26
CA GLY A 126 4.84 1.33 19.17
C GLY A 126 4.79 2.44 20.21
N PRO A 127 3.70 3.22 20.34
CA PRO A 127 3.57 4.22 21.38
C PRO A 127 3.68 3.63 22.79
N GLN A 128 3.12 2.45 23.04
CA GLN A 128 3.19 1.79 24.34
C GLN A 128 4.62 1.42 24.73
N ALA A 129 5.44 0.99 23.74
CA ALA A 129 6.84 0.63 23.98
C ALA A 129 7.68 1.82 24.47
N TYR A 130 7.32 3.04 24.12
CA TYR A 130 8.03 4.26 24.50
C TYR A 130 7.36 5.02 25.65
N ARG A 131 6.22 4.56 26.10
CA ARG A 131 5.51 5.17 27.23
C ARG A 131 6.16 4.69 28.54
N ARG A 132 6.66 5.63 29.32
CA ARG A 132 7.28 5.34 30.59
C ARG A 132 6.69 6.20 31.71
#